data_99d87b5dd01eec85958a8d6eca7ca4a6
#
_entry.id   99d87b5dd01eec85958a8d6eca7ca4a6
#
_cell.length_a   1.000
_cell.length_b   1.000
_cell.length_c   1.000
_cell.angle_alpha   90.00
_cell.angle_beta   90.00
_cell.angle_gamma   90.00
#
_symmetry.space_group_name_H-M   'P 1'
#
loop_
_entity.id
_entity.type
_entity.pdbx_description
1 polymer ?
#
loop_
_entity_poly.entity_id
_entity_poly.type
_entity_poly.pdbx_seq_one_letter_code
_entity_poly.pdbx_strand_id
1 'polypeptide(L)' 'MKDYNINIFYSEEDEGYIADIPDLKFCSAFGSTPEEALKELQIAKAAWIEAAHAEGIPVPPPR' A
#
# COMPACT_ATOMS: atom_id res chain seq x y z
N MET A 1 -3.02 -15.57 -10.42
CA MET A 1 -3.10 -15.35 -8.97
C MET A 1 -3.53 -13.92 -8.70
N LYS A 2 -4.53 -13.75 -7.83
CA LYS A 2 -4.99 -12.41 -7.51
C LYS A 2 -4.11 -11.75 -6.45
N ASP A 3 -3.93 -10.46 -6.61
CA ASP A 3 -3.30 -9.62 -5.59
C ASP A 3 -4.21 -8.44 -5.34
N TYR A 4 -3.86 -7.61 -4.37
CA TYR A 4 -4.67 -6.44 -4.03
C TYR A 4 -4.65 -5.41 -5.15
N ASN A 5 -5.77 -4.71 -5.31
CA ASN A 5 -5.83 -3.58 -6.21
C ASN A 5 -4.96 -2.46 -5.64
N ILE A 6 -4.24 -1.80 -6.53
CA ILE A 6 -3.34 -0.71 -6.14
C ILE A 6 -3.72 0.54 -6.92
N ASN A 7 -3.87 1.65 -6.21
CA ASN A 7 -4.05 2.96 -6.81
C ASN A 7 -2.74 3.72 -6.74
N ILE A 8 -2.36 4.36 -7.83
CA ILE A 8 -1.18 5.22 -7.85
C ILE A 8 -1.60 6.53 -8.48
N PHE A 9 -1.30 7.66 -7.81
CA PHE A 9 -1.68 8.97 -8.31
C PHE A 9 -0.66 10.01 -7.87
N TYR A 10 -0.60 11.10 -8.62
CA TYR A 10 0.29 12.21 -8.29
C TYR A 10 -0.36 13.12 -7.24
N SER A 11 0.41 13.50 -6.23
CA SER A 11 -0.03 14.42 -5.19
C SER A 11 0.73 15.73 -5.32
N GLU A 12 0.02 16.81 -5.66
CA GLU A 12 0.65 18.12 -5.77
C GLU A 12 1.15 18.64 -4.43
N GLU A 13 0.42 18.35 -3.38
CA GLU A 13 0.81 18.78 -2.02
C GLU A 13 2.12 18.16 -1.60
N ASP A 14 2.33 16.90 -1.94
CA ASP A 14 3.52 16.15 -1.55
C ASP A 14 4.61 16.18 -2.61
N GLU A 15 4.31 16.75 -3.77
CA GLU A 15 5.21 16.83 -4.92
C GLU A 15 5.78 15.47 -5.30
N GLY A 16 4.91 14.48 -5.37
CA GLY A 16 5.30 13.12 -5.71
C GLY A 16 4.10 12.23 -5.90
N TYR A 17 4.36 10.93 -5.90
CA TYR A 17 3.33 9.94 -6.14
C TYR A 17 2.94 9.20 -4.88
N ILE A 18 1.65 8.91 -4.76
CA ILE A 18 1.13 8.12 -3.65
C ILE A 18 0.57 6.83 -4.24
N ALA A 19 0.92 5.72 -3.61
CA ALA A 19 0.37 4.42 -3.93
C ALA A 19 -0.38 3.90 -2.73
N ASP A 20 -1.56 3.32 -2.93
CA ASP A 20 -2.31 2.76 -1.81
C ASP A 20 -3.00 1.46 -2.18
N ILE A 21 -3.35 0.70 -1.16
CA ILE A 21 -4.13 -0.53 -1.29
C ILE A 21 -5.46 -0.30 -0.57
N PRO A 22 -6.55 -0.05 -1.32
CA PRO A 22 -7.84 0.26 -0.69
C PRO A 22 -8.36 -0.83 0.25
N ASP A 23 -8.07 -2.08 -0.04
CA ASP A 23 -8.53 -3.20 0.78
C ASP A 23 -7.81 -3.31 2.13
N LEU A 24 -6.64 -2.69 2.26
CA LEU A 24 -5.88 -2.68 3.51
C LEU A 24 -5.93 -1.28 4.10
N LYS A 25 -6.64 -1.15 5.20
CA LYS A 25 -6.91 0.16 5.81
C LYS A 25 -5.62 0.91 6.14
N PHE A 26 -5.48 2.14 5.63
CA PHE A 26 -4.32 3.00 5.83
C PHE A 26 -3.00 2.45 5.28
N CYS A 27 -3.07 1.51 4.34
CA CYS A 27 -1.86 0.99 3.70
C CYS A 27 -1.52 1.84 2.48
N SER A 28 -0.58 2.75 2.62
CA SER A 28 -0.15 3.63 1.55
C SER A 28 1.33 3.94 1.65
N ALA A 29 1.89 4.45 0.55
CA ALA A 29 3.30 4.78 0.50
C ALA A 29 3.52 5.94 -0.49
N PHE A 30 4.66 6.58 -0.38
CA PHE A 30 5.04 7.73 -1.17
C PHE A 30 6.32 7.45 -1.95
N GLY A 31 6.44 8.02 -3.13
CA GLY A 31 7.67 7.96 -3.91
C GLY A 31 7.78 9.13 -4.87
N SER A 32 8.99 9.44 -5.30
CA SER A 32 9.22 10.52 -6.25
C SER A 32 8.79 10.13 -7.67
N THR A 33 8.68 8.83 -7.93
CA THR A 33 8.18 8.27 -9.19
C THR A 33 7.13 7.23 -8.90
N PRO A 34 6.28 6.87 -9.87
CA PRO A 34 5.31 5.79 -9.65
C PRO A 34 5.98 4.47 -9.27
N GLU A 35 7.11 4.15 -9.86
CA GLU A 35 7.85 2.93 -9.57
C GLU A 35 8.36 2.91 -8.14
N GLU A 36 8.88 4.05 -7.67
CA GLU A 36 9.34 4.17 -6.30
C GLU A 36 8.20 4.05 -5.30
N ALA A 37 7.06 4.70 -5.60
CA ALA A 37 5.88 4.60 -4.75
C ALA A 37 5.41 3.15 -4.65
N LEU A 38 5.41 2.42 -5.77
CA LEU A 38 5.02 1.01 -5.78
C LEU A 38 5.98 0.17 -4.96
N LYS A 39 7.28 0.41 -5.08
CA LYS A 39 8.28 -0.31 -4.31
C LYS A 39 8.08 -0.10 -2.81
N GLU A 40 7.89 1.16 -2.40
CA GLU A 40 7.64 1.47 -1.01
C GLU A 40 6.33 0.86 -0.51
N LEU A 41 5.31 0.81 -1.38
CA LEU A 41 4.03 0.21 -1.04
C LEU A 41 4.17 -1.29 -0.74
N GLN A 42 5.02 -2.01 -1.49
CA GLN A 42 5.23 -3.43 -1.23
C GLN A 42 5.83 -3.65 0.16
N ILE A 43 6.73 -2.77 0.57
CA ILE A 43 7.30 -2.82 1.91
C ILE A 43 6.23 -2.53 2.97
N ALA A 44 5.43 -1.50 2.72
CA ALA A 44 4.34 -1.14 3.64
C ALA A 44 3.31 -2.27 3.76
N LYS A 45 2.98 -2.92 2.64
CA LYS A 45 2.05 -4.04 2.62
C LYS A 45 2.54 -5.19 3.49
N ALA A 46 3.81 -5.56 3.33
CA ALA A 46 4.39 -6.63 4.12
C ALA A 46 4.35 -6.31 5.62
N ALA A 47 4.71 -5.09 5.98
CA ALA A 47 4.67 -4.64 7.36
C ALA A 47 3.25 -4.62 7.92
N TRP A 48 2.29 -4.18 7.10
CA TRP A 48 0.88 -4.13 7.50
C TRP A 48 0.33 -5.52 7.81
N ILE A 49 0.62 -6.49 6.92
CA ILE A 49 0.15 -7.87 7.10
C ILE A 49 0.80 -8.50 8.33
N GLU A 50 2.10 -8.27 8.52
CA GLU A 50 2.80 -8.79 9.69
C GLU A 50 2.23 -8.23 10.98
N ALA A 51 1.98 -6.92 11.02
CA ALA A 51 1.39 -6.29 12.20
C ALA A 51 -0.02 -6.80 12.46
N ALA A 52 -0.82 -7.00 11.42
CA ALA A 52 -2.17 -7.53 11.56
C ALA A 52 -2.15 -8.93 12.17
N HIS A 53 -1.24 -9.79 11.71
CA HIS A 53 -1.10 -11.13 12.27
C HIS A 53 -0.70 -11.08 13.75
N ALA A 54 0.22 -10.19 14.10
CA ALA A 54 0.69 -10.05 15.47
C ALA A 54 -0.42 -9.59 16.41
N GLU A 55 -1.34 -8.78 15.92
CA GLU A 55 -2.44 -8.24 16.73
C GLU A 55 -3.75 -9.01 16.57
N GLY A 56 -3.74 -10.07 15.77
CA GLY A 56 -4.95 -10.87 15.55
C GLY A 56 -6.00 -10.16 14.70
N ILE A 57 -5.59 -9.18 13.91
CA ILE A 57 -6.50 -8.45 13.02
C ILE A 57 -6.67 -9.24 11.73
N PRO A 58 -7.91 -9.48 11.27
CA PRO A 58 -8.12 -10.20 10.01
C PRO A 58 -7.53 -9.43 8.82
N VAL A 59 -6.87 -10.16 7.93
CA VAL A 59 -6.34 -9.61 6.69
C VAL A 59 -7.35 -9.90 5.59
N PRO A 60 -7.97 -8.87 4.98
CA PRO A 60 -8.95 -9.12 3.93
C PRO A 60 -8.29 -9.75 2.70
N PRO A 61 -8.97 -10.66 2.02
CA PRO A 61 -8.42 -11.25 0.80
C PRO A 61 -8.42 -10.26 -0.35
N PRO A 62 -7.55 -10.42 -1.33
CA PRO A 62 -7.58 -9.59 -2.54
C PRO A 62 -8.89 -9.82 -3.30
N ARG A 63 -9.38 -8.78 -3.93
CA ARG A 63 -10.59 -8.85 -4.74
C ARG A 63 -10.33 -8.96 -6.22
#